data_7f41ef4e03f7985d4b3f4d5e6b04f116
#
_entry.id   7f41ef4e03f7985d4b3f4d5e6b04f116
#
_cell.length_a   1.000
_cell.length_b   1.000
_cell.length_c   1.000
_cell.angle_alpha   90.00
_cell.angle_beta   90.00
_cell.angle_gamma   90.00
#
_symmetry.space_group_name_H-M   'P 1'
#
loop_
_entity.id
_entity.type
_entity.pdbx_description
1 polymer ?
#
loop_
_entity_poly.entity_id
_entity_poly.type
_entity_poly.pdbx_seq_one_letter_code
_entity_poly.pdbx_strand_id
1 'polypeptide(L)'
;MDSIINDKVKDVIDIIKNMDLKNKLRLGVCMSSSTCTNLKYNKAHIHRIFDKRLKKIDNEYLVSYVNMRKYPTILFVMAKIMEMNYTEQNQVAMYLINAI
;
A
#
# COMPACT_ATOMS: atom_id res chain seq x y z
N MET A 1 0.56 -2.24 25.51
CA MET A 1 0.30 -2.42 25.05
C MET A 1 0.10 -2.82 24.29
N ASP A 2 0.06 -3.18 24.28
CA ASP A 2 0.19 -3.64 23.59
C ASP A 2 -0.13 -3.75 22.44
N SER A 3 0.39 -4.28 21.97
CA SER A 3 0.40 -4.08 20.55
C SER A 3 -0.85 -4.65 19.90
N ILE A 4 -1.55 -3.83 19.11
CA ILE A 4 -2.78 -4.22 18.44
C ILE A 4 -2.47 -4.84 17.07
N ILE A 5 -1.21 -4.82 16.68
CA ILE A 5 -0.79 -5.37 15.39
C ILE A 5 -0.79 -6.89 15.46
N ASN A 6 -1.64 -7.53 14.66
CA ASN A 6 -1.71 -8.98 14.60
C ASN A 6 -0.71 -9.51 13.57
N ASP A 7 -0.63 -10.84 13.47
CA ASP A 7 0.35 -11.49 12.61
C ASP A 7 0.18 -11.14 11.14
N LYS A 8 -1.05 -10.94 10.67
CA LYS A 8 -1.30 -10.57 9.27
C LYS A 8 -0.69 -9.22 8.95
N VAL A 9 -0.91 -8.25 9.81
CA VAL A 9 -0.37 -6.90 9.62
C VAL A 9 1.15 -6.93 9.74
N LYS A 10 1.66 -7.64 10.74
CA LYS A 10 3.10 -7.75 10.95
C LYS A 10 3.81 -8.34 9.74
N ASP A 11 3.25 -9.41 9.18
CA ASP A 11 3.84 -10.06 8.01
C ASP A 11 3.94 -9.10 6.83
N VAL A 12 2.89 -8.34 6.59
CA VAL A 12 2.88 -7.36 5.50
C VAL A 12 3.87 -6.24 5.78
N ILE A 13 3.91 -5.75 7.01
CA ILE A 13 4.86 -4.70 7.39
C ILE A 13 6.31 -5.18 7.19
N ASP A 14 6.60 -6.41 7.55
CA ASP A 14 7.94 -6.97 7.37
C ASP A 14 8.33 -7.02 5.89
N ILE A 15 7.38 -7.34 5.02
CA ILE A 15 7.61 -7.31 3.58
C ILE A 15 7.86 -5.87 3.12
N ILE A 16 7.05 -4.93 3.59
CA ILE A 16 7.18 -3.52 3.21
C ILE A 16 8.53 -2.95 3.63
N LYS A 17 9.03 -3.34 4.80
CA LYS A 17 10.33 -2.87 5.28
C LYS A 17 11.46 -3.18 4.32
N ASN A 18 11.34 -4.27 3.58
CA ASN A 18 12.36 -4.71 2.64
C ASN A 18 12.15 -4.20 1.23
N MET A 19 11.09 -3.45 0.99
CA MET A 19 10.85 -2.84 -0.32
C MET A 19 11.68 -1.57 -0.50
N ASP A 20 12.06 -1.30 -1.74
CA ASP A 20 12.64 0.00 -2.06
C ASP A 20 11.53 1.07 -2.05
N LEU A 21 11.94 2.32 -2.12
CA LEU A 21 11.00 3.45 -2.08
C LEU A 21 10.00 3.37 -3.21
N LYS A 22 10.45 3.03 -4.40
CA LYS A 22 9.58 2.98 -5.57
C LYS A 22 8.45 1.97 -5.39
N ASN A 23 8.78 0.79 -4.87
CA ASN A 23 7.77 -0.24 -4.62
C ASN A 23 6.85 0.13 -3.47
N LYS A 24 7.35 0.80 -2.45
CA LYS A 24 6.49 1.32 -1.38
C LYS A 24 5.46 2.30 -1.94
N LEU A 25 5.89 3.18 -2.84
CA LEU A 25 4.99 4.14 -3.47
C LEU A 25 3.99 3.47 -4.38
N ARG A 26 4.42 2.45 -5.14
CA ARG A 26 3.52 1.67 -5.98
C ARG A 26 2.45 0.97 -5.14
N LEU A 27 2.86 0.39 -4.02
CA LEU A 27 1.91 -0.26 -3.12
C LEU A 27 0.91 0.74 -2.57
N GLY A 28 1.39 1.92 -2.17
CA GLY A 28 0.51 2.98 -1.66
C GLY A 28 -0.53 3.42 -2.68
N VAL A 29 -0.10 3.62 -3.93
CA VAL A 29 -1.02 3.97 -5.00
C VAL A 29 -2.05 2.86 -5.21
N CYS A 30 -1.58 1.61 -5.20
CA CYS A 30 -2.47 0.46 -5.41
C CYS A 30 -3.52 0.37 -4.31
N MET A 31 -3.11 0.50 -3.05
CA MET A 31 -4.03 0.44 -1.93
C MET A 31 -5.07 1.54 -1.99
N SER A 32 -4.65 2.75 -2.35
CA SER A 32 -5.53 3.92 -2.33
C SER A 32 -6.42 4.03 -3.56
N SER A 33 -6.06 3.37 -4.66
CA SER A 33 -6.86 3.41 -5.88
C SER A 33 -7.77 2.19 -6.05
N SER A 34 -7.52 1.11 -5.30
CA SER A 34 -8.27 -0.13 -5.46
C SER A 34 -9.60 -0.06 -4.74
N THR A 35 -10.65 -0.57 -5.39
CA THR A 35 -11.95 -0.74 -4.75
C THR A 35 -11.95 -1.94 -3.79
N CYS A 36 -10.90 -2.76 -3.86
CA CYS A 36 -10.77 -3.94 -3.00
C CYS A 36 -10.25 -3.61 -1.61
N THR A 37 -9.76 -2.39 -1.41
CA THR A 37 -9.33 -1.94 -0.09
C THR A 37 -10.37 -1.02 0.51
N ASN A 38 -10.49 -1.09 1.82
CA ASN A 38 -11.50 -0.31 2.53
C ASN A 38 -10.81 0.69 3.46
N LEU A 39 -10.12 1.66 2.85
CA LEU A 39 -9.48 2.75 3.58
C LEU A 39 -10.53 3.80 3.85
N LYS A 40 -11.02 3.82 5.07
CA LYS A 40 -12.20 4.59 5.43
C LYS A 40 -12.01 6.10 5.35
N TYR A 41 -10.86 6.58 5.77
CA TYR A 41 -10.63 8.01 5.87
C TYR A 41 -9.61 8.47 4.85
N ASN A 42 -9.94 9.55 4.16
CA ASN A 42 -8.99 10.25 3.30
C ASN A 42 -8.31 9.37 2.26
N LYS A 43 -9.03 8.40 1.72
CA LYS A 43 -8.49 7.54 0.68
C LYS A 43 -7.95 8.38 -0.48
N ALA A 44 -8.68 9.41 -0.87
CA ALA A 44 -8.26 10.32 -1.93
C ALA A 44 -7.00 11.10 -1.52
N HIS A 45 -6.92 11.51 -0.26
CA HIS A 45 -5.76 12.22 0.26
C HIS A 45 -4.53 11.32 0.27
N ILE A 46 -4.70 10.10 0.74
CA ILE A 46 -3.63 9.10 0.76
C ILE A 46 -3.15 8.82 -0.66
N HIS A 47 -4.09 8.64 -1.59
CA HIS A 47 -3.76 8.42 -2.99
C HIS A 47 -2.92 9.57 -3.56
N ARG A 48 -3.30 10.80 -3.24
CA ARG A 48 -2.60 11.98 -3.73
C ARG A 48 -1.14 12.02 -3.25
N ILE A 49 -0.91 11.62 -1.99
CA ILE A 49 0.44 11.59 -1.44
C ILE A 49 1.32 10.62 -2.23
N PHE A 50 0.85 9.41 -2.42
CA PHE A 50 1.64 8.37 -3.10
C PHE A 50 1.78 8.67 -4.60
N ASP A 51 0.71 9.11 -5.24
CA ASP A 51 0.69 9.41 -6.66
C ASP A 51 1.69 10.52 -6.99
N LYS A 52 1.65 11.58 -6.23
CA LYS A 52 2.53 12.73 -6.46
C LYS A 52 4.01 12.34 -6.33
N ARG A 53 4.33 11.56 -5.32
CA ARG A 53 5.72 11.15 -5.11
C ARG A 53 6.19 10.15 -6.15
N LEU A 54 5.31 9.22 -6.54
CA LEU A 54 5.67 8.22 -7.53
C LEU A 54 5.92 8.85 -8.90
N LYS A 55 5.12 9.84 -9.28
CA LYS A 55 5.30 10.53 -10.55
C LYS A 55 6.65 11.23 -10.66
N LYS A 56 7.25 11.61 -9.54
CA LYS A 56 8.55 12.27 -9.55
C LYS A 56 9.69 11.32 -9.87
N ILE A 57 9.53 10.05 -9.58
CA ILE A 57 10.60 9.07 -9.74
C ILE A 57 10.30 8.02 -10.81
N ASP A 58 9.10 8.02 -11.36
CA ASP A 58 8.70 7.09 -12.40
C ASP A 58 7.80 7.80 -13.40
N ASN A 59 8.40 8.32 -14.46
CA ASN A 59 7.69 9.07 -15.49
C ASN A 59 6.70 8.23 -16.28
N GLU A 60 6.89 6.92 -16.29
CA GLU A 60 6.06 6.02 -17.07
C GLU A 60 4.98 5.35 -16.23
N TYR A 61 4.88 5.76 -14.98
CA TYR A 61 3.91 5.16 -14.10
C TYR A 61 2.48 5.48 -14.56
N LEU A 62 1.68 4.43 -14.59
CA LEU A 62 0.27 4.55 -14.92
C LEU A 62 -0.53 4.03 -13.74
N VAL A 63 -1.49 4.84 -13.30
CA VAL A 63 -2.37 4.45 -12.21
C VAL A 63 -3.39 3.47 -12.76
N SER A 64 -3.03 2.21 -12.79
CA SER A 64 -3.90 1.17 -13.25
C SER A 64 -3.66 -0.10 -12.46
N TYR A 65 -4.74 -0.69 -12.01
CA TYR A 65 -4.66 -1.97 -11.32
C TYR A 65 -4.02 -3.03 -12.23
N VAL A 66 -4.24 -2.92 -13.52
CA VAL A 66 -3.70 -3.86 -14.49
C VAL A 66 -2.18 -3.82 -14.50
N ASN A 67 -1.60 -2.64 -14.30
CA ASN A 67 -0.15 -2.50 -14.29
C ASN A 67 0.51 -3.20 -13.12
N MET A 68 -0.24 -3.48 -12.07
CA MET A 68 0.30 -4.18 -10.91
C MET A 68 0.74 -5.59 -11.22
N ARG A 69 0.24 -6.17 -12.32
CA ARG A 69 0.65 -7.50 -12.76
C ARG A 69 2.11 -7.58 -13.12
N LYS A 70 2.74 -6.44 -13.39
CA LYS A 70 4.17 -6.37 -13.69
C LYS A 70 5.02 -6.48 -12.41
N TYR A 71 4.39 -6.38 -11.26
CA TYR A 71 5.11 -6.33 -9.99
C TYR A 71 4.61 -7.44 -9.06
N PRO A 72 5.16 -8.65 -9.18
CA PRO A 72 4.67 -9.80 -8.40
C PRO A 72 4.64 -9.56 -6.89
N THR A 73 5.63 -8.84 -6.37
CA THR A 73 5.67 -8.53 -4.95
C THR A 73 4.48 -7.67 -4.53
N ILE A 74 4.12 -6.70 -5.36
CA ILE A 74 2.97 -5.84 -5.10
C ILE A 74 1.68 -6.65 -5.12
N LEU A 75 1.52 -7.53 -6.12
CA LEU A 75 0.34 -8.40 -6.20
C LEU A 75 0.24 -9.30 -4.99
N PHE A 76 1.35 -9.87 -4.56
CA PHE A 76 1.39 -10.77 -3.41
C PHE A 76 0.95 -10.04 -2.14
N VAL A 77 1.49 -8.86 -1.92
CA VAL A 77 1.15 -8.06 -0.75
C VAL A 77 -0.30 -7.59 -0.80
N MET A 78 -0.77 -7.17 -1.98
CA MET A 78 -2.17 -6.73 -2.13
C MET A 78 -3.14 -7.85 -1.84
N ALA A 79 -2.82 -9.07 -2.24
CA ALA A 79 -3.68 -10.22 -1.93
C ALA A 79 -3.85 -10.38 -0.43
N LYS A 80 -2.76 -10.22 0.33
CA LYS A 80 -2.81 -10.28 1.79
C LYS A 80 -3.63 -9.13 2.39
N ILE A 81 -3.45 -7.93 1.85
CA ILE A 81 -4.14 -6.74 2.33
C ILE A 81 -5.66 -6.86 2.09
N MET A 82 -6.05 -7.42 0.95
CA MET A 82 -7.47 -7.56 0.63
C MET A 82 -8.19 -8.54 1.55
N GLU A 83 -7.47 -9.42 2.21
CA GLU A 83 -8.05 -10.33 3.20
C GLU A 83 -8.19 -9.71 4.59
N MET A 84 -7.66 -8.52 4.78
CA MET A 84 -7.69 -7.81 6.05
C MET A 84 -9.00 -7.04 6.21
N ASN A 85 -9.40 -6.80 7.47
CA ASN A 85 -10.50 -5.88 7.73
C ASN A 85 -9.97 -4.44 7.58
N TYR A 86 -10.88 -3.46 7.64
CA TYR A 86 -10.45 -2.09 7.37
C TYR A 86 -9.50 -1.52 8.42
N THR A 87 -9.62 -1.97 9.68
CA THR A 87 -8.69 -1.54 10.73
C THR A 87 -7.27 -1.98 10.41
N GLU A 88 -7.14 -3.24 9.99
CA GLU A 88 -5.84 -3.79 9.60
C GLU A 88 -5.29 -3.09 8.36
N GLN A 89 -6.15 -2.85 7.37
CA GLN A 89 -5.73 -2.14 6.16
C GLN A 89 -5.26 -0.73 6.47
N ASN A 90 -5.93 -0.05 7.39
CA ASN A 90 -5.52 1.29 7.80
C ASN A 90 -4.19 1.28 8.55
N GLN A 91 -3.93 0.25 9.35
CA GLN A 91 -2.64 0.10 10.02
C GLN A 91 -1.52 -0.02 8.99
N VAL A 92 -1.73 -0.80 7.93
CA VAL A 92 -0.74 -0.94 6.86
C VAL A 92 -0.54 0.38 6.13
N ALA A 93 -1.64 1.06 5.81
CA ALA A 93 -1.57 2.35 5.10
C ALA A 93 -0.81 3.39 5.91
N MET A 94 -1.08 3.49 7.20
CA MET A 94 -0.40 4.44 8.07
C MET A 94 1.08 4.12 8.21
N TYR A 95 1.40 2.84 8.35
CA TYR A 95 2.80 2.43 8.37
C TYR A 95 3.51 2.85 7.09
N LEU A 96 2.86 2.60 5.95
CA LEU A 96 3.44 2.90 4.65
C LEU A 96 3.66 4.41 4.46
N ILE A 97 2.71 5.23 4.87
CA ILE A 97 2.84 6.69 4.80
C ILE A 97 4.07 7.15 5.61
N ASN A 98 4.29 6.54 6.77
CA ASN A 98 5.43 6.91 7.61
C ASN A 98 6.75 6.34 7.10
N ALA A 99 6.69 5.38 6.20
CA ALA A 99 7.88 4.71 5.69
C ALA A 99 8.42 5.30 4.39
N ILE A 100 7.74 6.28 3.82
CA ILE A 100 8.17 6.91 2.57
C ILE A 100 8.86 8.26 2.75
#